data_39ce514a11e3837abaa478c31b00d9dc
#
_entry.id   39ce514a11e3837abaa478c31b00d9dc
#
_cell.length_a   1.000
_cell.length_b   1.000
_cell.length_c   1.000
_cell.angle_alpha   90.00
_cell.angle_beta   90.00
_cell.angle_gamma   90.00
#
_symmetry.space_group_name_H-M   'P 1'
#
loop_
_entity.id
_entity.type
_entity.pdbx_description
1 polymer ?
#
loop_
_entity_poly.entity_id
_entity_poly.type
_entity_poly.pdbx_seq_one_letter_code
_entity_poly.pdbx_strand_id
1 'polypeptide(L)'
;MDKETFAEFAVKSTIETTLQEALDIIDADDGKSWEEKRAALIQHLQSHKEPVLVDALADLAVADTMGQQNRNKFWSYGEIFCPDSNLLLRDVVEADRESYMAMQKEYSIMKSMLNEEAYCTMVWNEHLDPKALMLTIEKAGTYVGYCGIKRTVEKPWEIAIELLPQWTNHGIGSVAIPAMMSAIRDRLGESEFRVRIDPGNLASQKLFDKLGAVPNGISEFLIHDQDALEQCEAEHLDQIDDHLIAISNKFNVEPRKLLSHVLEYKLVCR
;
A
#
# COMPACT_ATOMS: atom_id res chain seq x y z
N MET A 1 0.90 -33.39 12.03
CA MET A 1 1.64 -32.13 11.97
C MET A 1 3.10 -32.50 12.20
N ASP A 2 3.97 -32.25 11.23
CA ASP A 2 5.39 -32.54 11.38
C ASP A 2 6.08 -31.50 12.26
N LYS A 3 7.37 -31.71 12.59
CA LYS A 3 8.11 -30.83 13.49
C LYS A 3 8.31 -29.42 12.94
N GLU A 4 8.40 -29.27 11.63
CA GLU A 4 8.59 -28.01 10.92
C GLU A 4 7.31 -27.15 10.99
N THR A 5 6.17 -27.74 10.65
CA THR A 5 4.84 -27.09 10.76
C THR A 5 4.51 -26.70 12.21
N PHE A 6 4.90 -27.52 13.21
CA PHE A 6 4.72 -27.19 14.62
C PHE A 6 5.61 -26.02 15.05
N ALA A 7 6.85 -25.95 14.59
CA ALA A 7 7.77 -24.86 14.90
C ALA A 7 7.27 -23.54 14.29
N GLU A 8 6.83 -23.54 13.02
CA GLU A 8 6.24 -22.37 12.37
C GLU A 8 4.97 -21.87 13.09
N PHE A 9 4.07 -22.80 13.48
CA PHE A 9 2.89 -22.47 14.25
C PHE A 9 3.23 -21.88 15.63
N ALA A 10 4.21 -22.45 16.33
CA ALA A 10 4.63 -21.97 17.65
C ALA A 10 5.28 -20.58 17.55
N VAL A 11 6.10 -20.33 16.53
CA VAL A 11 6.69 -19.00 16.27
C VAL A 11 5.59 -17.98 15.96
N LYS A 12 4.66 -18.29 15.06
CA LYS A 12 3.55 -17.41 14.71
C LYS A 12 2.69 -17.09 15.92
N SER A 13 2.28 -18.09 16.70
CA SER A 13 1.49 -17.88 17.92
C SER A 13 2.23 -17.05 18.98
N THR A 14 3.53 -17.22 19.11
CA THR A 14 4.36 -16.42 20.02
C THR A 14 4.46 -14.97 19.55
N ILE A 15 4.59 -14.75 18.26
CA ILE A 15 4.62 -13.41 17.67
C ILE A 15 3.27 -12.71 17.88
N GLU A 16 2.16 -13.37 17.59
CA GLU A 16 0.80 -12.82 17.77
C GLU A 16 0.53 -12.43 19.23
N THR A 17 0.86 -13.29 20.19
CA THR A 17 0.70 -13.00 21.62
C THR A 17 1.59 -11.83 22.05
N THR A 18 2.84 -11.80 21.59
CA THR A 18 3.78 -10.74 21.92
C THR A 18 3.38 -9.40 21.30
N LEU A 19 2.82 -9.44 20.10
CA LEU A 19 2.28 -8.25 19.43
C LEU A 19 1.09 -7.66 20.19
N GLN A 20 0.17 -8.52 20.69
CA GLN A 20 -0.97 -8.04 21.49
C GLN A 20 -0.51 -7.40 22.80
N GLU A 21 0.43 -8.02 23.51
CA GLU A 21 1.04 -7.43 24.71
C GLU A 21 1.70 -6.08 24.42
N ALA A 22 2.36 -5.98 23.25
CA ALA A 22 2.98 -4.75 22.78
C ALA A 22 1.95 -3.65 22.48
N LEU A 23 0.86 -3.99 21.81
CA LEU A 23 -0.23 -3.06 21.50
C LEU A 23 -0.88 -2.53 22.80
N ASP A 24 -1.12 -3.38 23.78
CA ASP A 24 -1.70 -2.98 25.08
C ASP A 24 -0.83 -1.94 25.80
N ILE A 25 0.51 -2.04 25.69
CA ILE A 25 1.44 -1.06 26.27
C ILE A 25 1.41 0.28 25.49
N ILE A 26 1.27 0.21 24.17
CA ILE A 26 1.31 1.39 23.30
C ILE A 26 -0.03 2.14 23.34
N ASP A 27 -1.15 1.43 23.41
CA ASP A 27 -2.50 2.04 23.42
C ASP A 27 -2.84 2.73 24.76
N ALA A 28 -2.02 2.55 25.78
CA ALA A 28 -2.21 3.27 27.04
C ALA A 28 -2.20 4.78 26.78
N ASP A 29 -3.31 5.46 27.09
CA ASP A 29 -3.44 6.92 26.99
C ASP A 29 -2.77 7.59 28.20
N ASP A 30 -1.43 7.56 28.21
CA ASP A 30 -0.59 8.05 29.30
C ASP A 30 0.18 9.35 28.97
N GLY A 31 -0.13 9.96 27.81
CA GLY A 31 0.46 11.22 27.37
C GLY A 31 1.93 11.11 26.92
N LYS A 32 2.50 9.92 26.81
CA LYS A 32 3.88 9.71 26.36
C LYS A 32 4.03 9.89 24.86
N SER A 33 5.21 10.35 24.44
CA SER A 33 5.61 10.39 23.04
C SER A 33 5.81 8.97 22.48
N TRP A 34 5.83 8.85 21.16
CA TRP A 34 6.11 7.57 20.48
C TRP A 34 7.48 6.98 20.84
N GLU A 35 8.50 7.83 21.04
CA GLU A 35 9.83 7.43 21.48
C GLU A 35 9.81 6.86 22.90
N GLU A 36 9.07 7.48 23.80
CA GLU A 36 8.92 7.00 25.17
C GLU A 36 8.13 5.69 25.22
N LYS A 37 7.06 5.55 24.43
CA LYS A 37 6.29 4.31 24.30
C LYS A 37 7.13 3.19 23.72
N ARG A 38 7.91 3.46 22.65
CA ARG A 38 8.84 2.52 22.06
C ARG A 38 9.90 2.06 23.07
N ALA A 39 10.47 2.96 23.85
CA ALA A 39 11.46 2.63 24.87
C ALA A 39 10.87 1.75 25.99
N ALA A 40 9.67 2.06 26.45
CA ALA A 40 8.96 1.25 27.46
C ALA A 40 8.65 -0.15 26.94
N LEU A 41 8.23 -0.26 25.68
CA LEU A 41 7.97 -1.54 25.04
C LEU A 41 9.24 -2.38 24.90
N ILE A 42 10.35 -1.79 24.42
CA ILE A 42 11.64 -2.48 24.34
C ILE A 42 12.06 -3.01 25.71
N GLN A 43 11.94 -2.20 26.76
CA GLN A 43 12.28 -2.62 28.11
C GLN A 43 11.42 -3.80 28.60
N HIS A 44 10.13 -3.80 28.29
CA HIS A 44 9.22 -4.91 28.62
C HIS A 44 9.59 -6.18 27.85
N LEU A 45 9.80 -6.09 26.55
CA LEU A 45 10.12 -7.24 25.71
C LEU A 45 11.51 -7.83 25.99
N GLN A 46 12.51 -7.02 26.31
CA GLN A 46 13.87 -7.46 26.64
C GLN A 46 13.92 -8.39 27.85
N SER A 47 12.96 -8.28 28.76
CA SER A 47 12.88 -9.17 29.93
C SER A 47 12.36 -10.57 29.57
N HIS A 48 11.78 -10.78 28.40
CA HIS A 48 11.05 -12.01 28.05
C HIS A 48 11.42 -12.63 26.69
N LYS A 49 12.12 -11.91 25.79
CA LYS A 49 12.33 -12.31 24.39
C LYS A 49 13.78 -12.10 23.91
N GLU A 50 14.13 -12.77 22.82
CA GLU A 50 15.42 -12.58 22.14
C GLU A 50 15.59 -11.13 21.65
N PRO A 51 16.74 -10.47 21.89
CA PRO A 51 16.94 -9.05 21.60
C PRO A 51 16.67 -8.66 20.15
N VAL A 52 16.99 -9.52 19.18
CA VAL A 52 16.80 -9.25 17.75
C VAL A 52 15.32 -9.10 17.36
N LEU A 53 14.42 -9.85 18.03
CA LEU A 53 12.98 -9.79 17.80
C LEU A 53 12.33 -8.59 18.50
N VAL A 54 12.92 -8.10 19.58
CA VAL A 54 12.36 -7.04 20.41
C VAL A 54 12.21 -5.73 19.65
N ASP A 55 13.28 -5.28 18.96
CA ASP A 55 13.25 -4.03 18.21
C ASP A 55 12.27 -4.12 17.04
N ALA A 56 12.27 -5.21 16.28
CA ALA A 56 11.35 -5.41 15.15
C ALA A 56 9.88 -5.43 15.60
N LEU A 57 9.57 -6.10 16.74
CA LEU A 57 8.21 -6.13 17.27
C LEU A 57 7.77 -4.77 17.82
N ALA A 58 8.69 -4.03 18.45
CA ALA A 58 8.40 -2.69 18.93
C ALA A 58 8.09 -1.72 17.76
N ASP A 59 8.91 -1.77 16.71
CA ASP A 59 8.70 -0.94 15.52
C ASP A 59 7.40 -1.31 14.81
N LEU A 60 7.07 -2.60 14.71
CA LEU A 60 5.82 -3.06 14.12
C LEU A 60 4.61 -2.57 14.93
N ALA A 61 4.62 -2.71 16.25
CA ALA A 61 3.52 -2.29 17.11
C ALA A 61 3.31 -0.76 17.06
N VAL A 62 4.41 0.01 17.08
CA VAL A 62 4.33 1.47 16.90
C VAL A 62 3.74 1.83 15.55
N ALA A 63 4.18 1.18 14.47
CA ALA A 63 3.68 1.42 13.12
C ALA A 63 2.18 1.09 13.00
N ASP A 64 1.74 -0.03 13.54
CA ASP A 64 0.32 -0.43 13.54
C ASP A 64 -0.55 0.60 14.28
N THR A 65 -0.13 1.02 15.48
CA THR A 65 -0.86 2.01 16.26
C THR A 65 -0.91 3.38 15.57
N MET A 66 0.21 3.85 15.02
CA MET A 66 0.25 5.10 14.26
C MET A 66 -0.65 5.04 13.03
N GLY A 67 -0.62 3.93 12.31
CA GLY A 67 -1.48 3.70 11.15
C GLY A 67 -2.96 3.73 11.53
N GLN A 68 -3.34 3.01 12.58
CA GLN A 68 -4.71 3.00 13.08
C GLN A 68 -5.18 4.39 13.53
N GLN A 69 -4.32 5.17 14.19
CA GLN A 69 -4.64 6.54 14.58
C GLN A 69 -4.87 7.45 13.36
N ASN A 70 -4.01 7.35 12.33
CA ASN A 70 -4.20 8.09 11.09
C ASN A 70 -5.54 7.73 10.43
N ARG A 71 -5.89 6.44 10.36
CA ARG A 71 -7.17 5.96 9.82
C ARG A 71 -8.36 6.47 10.64
N ASN A 72 -8.31 6.34 11.96
CA ASN A 72 -9.38 6.82 12.86
C ASN A 72 -9.58 8.32 12.72
N LYS A 73 -8.50 9.10 12.73
CA LYS A 73 -8.54 10.54 12.53
C LYS A 73 -9.11 10.90 11.15
N PHE A 74 -8.70 10.21 10.09
CA PHE A 74 -9.21 10.46 8.75
C PHE A 74 -10.72 10.25 8.66
N TRP A 75 -11.21 9.12 9.17
CA TRP A 75 -12.63 8.77 9.09
C TRP A 75 -13.52 9.49 10.12
N SER A 76 -12.95 10.14 11.12
CA SER A 76 -13.72 10.99 12.04
C SER A 76 -14.44 12.16 11.34
N TYR A 77 -13.99 12.51 10.13
CA TYR A 77 -14.63 13.54 9.28
C TYR A 77 -15.68 12.98 8.30
N GLY A 78 -15.91 11.66 8.33
CA GLY A 78 -16.87 11.00 7.46
C GLY A 78 -16.36 10.72 6.05
N GLU A 79 -17.25 10.25 5.21
CA GLU A 79 -17.03 9.87 3.81
C GLU A 79 -16.77 11.10 2.92
N ILE A 80 -16.28 10.85 1.70
CA ILE A 80 -16.01 11.89 0.71
C ILE A 80 -16.96 11.69 -0.46
N PHE A 81 -17.90 12.60 -0.62
CA PHE A 81 -18.82 12.58 -1.75
C PHE A 81 -18.41 13.55 -2.84
N CYS A 82 -18.34 13.08 -4.09
CA CYS A 82 -18.02 13.86 -5.28
C CYS A 82 -19.30 13.99 -6.14
N PRO A 83 -20.11 15.05 -5.95
CA PRO A 83 -21.46 15.15 -6.51
C PRO A 83 -21.48 15.13 -8.05
N ASP A 84 -20.55 15.84 -8.71
CA ASP A 84 -20.53 15.97 -10.18
C ASP A 84 -20.31 14.64 -10.91
N SER A 85 -19.68 13.67 -10.24
CA SER A 85 -19.37 12.34 -10.79
C SER A 85 -20.20 11.23 -10.15
N ASN A 86 -20.98 11.55 -9.12
CA ASN A 86 -21.73 10.62 -8.28
C ASN A 86 -20.82 9.50 -7.73
N LEU A 87 -19.63 9.90 -7.24
CA LEU A 87 -18.69 9.00 -6.59
C LEU A 87 -18.73 9.22 -5.07
N LEU A 88 -18.65 8.13 -4.35
CA LEU A 88 -18.48 8.08 -2.91
C LEU A 88 -17.15 7.37 -2.61
N LEU A 89 -16.29 8.02 -1.83
CA LEU A 89 -15.11 7.38 -1.25
C LEU A 89 -15.42 7.16 0.24
N ARG A 90 -15.46 5.89 0.63
CA ARG A 90 -15.83 5.47 1.98
C ARG A 90 -14.83 4.47 2.54
N ASP A 91 -14.95 4.20 3.83
CA ASP A 91 -14.12 3.17 4.46
C ASP A 91 -14.41 1.79 3.87
N VAL A 92 -13.40 0.94 3.87
CA VAL A 92 -13.51 -0.45 3.44
C VAL A 92 -14.31 -1.22 4.50
N VAL A 93 -15.28 -2.01 4.06
CA VAL A 93 -16.11 -2.86 4.92
C VAL A 93 -16.06 -4.32 4.46
N GLU A 94 -16.37 -5.25 5.35
CA GLU A 94 -16.32 -6.69 5.01
C GLU A 94 -17.17 -7.06 3.78
N ALA A 95 -18.25 -6.35 3.54
CA ALA A 95 -19.11 -6.54 2.36
C ALA A 95 -18.37 -6.24 1.02
N ASP A 96 -17.25 -5.54 1.03
CA ASP A 96 -16.45 -5.26 -0.16
C ASP A 96 -15.55 -6.45 -0.57
N ARG A 97 -15.33 -7.41 0.34
CA ARG A 97 -14.38 -8.52 0.15
C ARG A 97 -14.62 -9.30 -1.14
N GLU A 98 -15.86 -9.64 -1.45
CA GLU A 98 -16.19 -10.39 -2.67
C GLU A 98 -15.81 -9.61 -3.93
N SER A 99 -16.16 -8.32 -3.99
CA SER A 99 -15.86 -7.43 -5.13
C SER A 99 -14.36 -7.19 -5.26
N TYR A 100 -13.66 -7.00 -4.13
CA TYR A 100 -12.21 -6.87 -4.10
C TYR A 100 -11.51 -8.15 -4.60
N MET A 101 -11.94 -9.34 -4.14
CA MET A 101 -11.39 -10.61 -4.61
C MET A 101 -11.65 -10.83 -6.10
N ALA A 102 -12.82 -10.46 -6.60
CA ALA A 102 -13.13 -10.52 -8.03
C ALA A 102 -12.16 -9.62 -8.84
N MET A 103 -11.85 -8.42 -8.35
CA MET A 103 -10.88 -7.52 -8.96
C MET A 103 -9.45 -8.09 -8.92
N GLN A 104 -9.02 -8.69 -7.79
CA GLN A 104 -7.71 -9.33 -7.68
C GLN A 104 -7.55 -10.49 -8.68
N LYS A 105 -8.61 -11.24 -8.99
CA LYS A 105 -8.59 -12.28 -10.03
C LYS A 105 -8.33 -11.73 -11.44
N GLU A 106 -8.64 -10.46 -11.70
CA GLU A 106 -8.35 -9.83 -12.99
C GLU A 106 -6.88 -9.40 -13.11
N TYR A 107 -6.30 -8.86 -12.04
CA TYR A 107 -5.00 -8.17 -12.09
C TYR A 107 -3.84 -8.95 -11.47
N SER A 108 -4.08 -9.80 -10.48
CA SER A 108 -3.00 -10.50 -9.77
C SER A 108 -2.23 -11.46 -10.70
N ILE A 109 -0.92 -11.47 -10.59
CA ILE A 109 -0.06 -12.48 -11.19
C ILE A 109 -0.23 -13.85 -10.52
N MET A 110 -0.75 -13.87 -9.28
CA MET A 110 -0.98 -15.08 -8.46
C MET A 110 -2.41 -15.58 -8.56
N LYS A 111 -3.06 -15.44 -9.73
CA LYS A 111 -4.50 -15.80 -9.93
C LYS A 111 -4.85 -17.21 -9.48
N SER A 112 -3.96 -18.17 -9.67
CA SER A 112 -4.19 -19.56 -9.28
C SER A 112 -4.35 -19.73 -7.77
N MET A 113 -3.63 -18.93 -6.97
CA MET A 113 -3.69 -19.00 -5.52
C MET A 113 -4.98 -18.38 -4.96
N LEU A 114 -5.64 -17.50 -5.72
CA LEU A 114 -6.94 -16.92 -5.35
C LEU A 114 -8.12 -17.91 -5.38
N ASN A 115 -7.85 -19.17 -5.65
CA ASN A 115 -8.81 -20.28 -5.45
C ASN A 115 -8.70 -20.88 -4.04
N GLU A 116 -7.68 -20.52 -3.26
CA GLU A 116 -7.46 -20.99 -1.90
C GLU A 116 -7.94 -19.95 -0.90
N GLU A 117 -8.85 -20.34 0.00
CA GLU A 117 -9.45 -19.42 0.98
C GLU A 117 -8.41 -18.82 1.93
N ALA A 118 -7.37 -19.57 2.30
CA ALA A 118 -6.30 -19.06 3.16
C ALA A 118 -5.53 -17.90 2.48
N TYR A 119 -5.26 -18.02 1.18
CA TYR A 119 -4.62 -16.97 0.41
C TYR A 119 -5.54 -15.76 0.21
N CYS A 120 -6.82 -15.99 -0.10
CA CYS A 120 -7.82 -14.91 -0.16
C CYS A 120 -7.90 -14.13 1.17
N THR A 121 -7.88 -14.84 2.28
CA THR A 121 -7.92 -14.21 3.61
C THR A 121 -6.65 -13.40 3.88
N MET A 122 -5.48 -13.90 3.50
CA MET A 122 -4.22 -13.14 3.61
C MET A 122 -4.27 -11.85 2.78
N VAL A 123 -4.65 -11.94 1.51
CA VAL A 123 -4.76 -10.77 0.60
C VAL A 123 -5.79 -9.75 1.10
N TRP A 124 -6.91 -10.23 1.67
CA TRP A 124 -7.91 -9.34 2.27
C TRP A 124 -7.39 -8.65 3.53
N ASN A 125 -6.69 -9.37 4.40
CA ASN A 125 -6.10 -8.79 5.60
C ASN A 125 -5.02 -7.75 5.27
N GLU A 126 -4.23 -7.95 4.20
CA GLU A 126 -3.30 -6.94 3.71
C GLU A 126 -4.01 -5.67 3.24
N HIS A 127 -5.19 -5.81 2.61
CA HIS A 127 -6.01 -4.66 2.21
C HIS A 127 -6.57 -3.89 3.42
N LEU A 128 -6.76 -4.58 4.54
CA LEU A 128 -7.24 -4.02 5.81
C LEU A 128 -6.10 -3.63 6.77
N ASP A 129 -4.83 -3.76 6.38
CA ASP A 129 -3.68 -3.46 7.23
C ASP A 129 -3.86 -2.09 7.91
N PRO A 130 -3.73 -1.99 9.25
CA PRO A 130 -3.90 -0.73 9.98
C PRO A 130 -2.94 0.37 9.52
N LYS A 131 -1.78 0.01 8.95
CA LYS A 131 -0.83 0.96 8.35
C LYS A 131 -1.29 1.52 7.02
N ALA A 132 -2.30 0.93 6.39
CA ALA A 132 -2.87 1.42 5.14
C ALA A 132 -4.08 2.33 5.40
N LEU A 133 -4.30 3.26 4.49
CA LEU A 133 -5.53 4.04 4.42
C LEU A 133 -6.19 3.77 3.06
N MET A 134 -6.95 2.67 2.98
CA MET A 134 -7.65 2.29 1.77
C MET A 134 -9.09 2.80 1.81
N LEU A 135 -9.56 3.31 0.67
CA LEU A 135 -10.89 3.85 0.46
C LEU A 135 -11.58 3.07 -0.64
N THR A 136 -12.71 2.49 -0.37
CA THR A 136 -13.60 1.95 -1.41
C THR A 136 -14.13 3.09 -2.26
N ILE A 137 -14.05 2.92 -3.58
CA ILE A 137 -14.71 3.80 -4.54
C ILE A 137 -16.03 3.17 -4.93
N GLU A 138 -17.12 3.91 -4.66
CA GLU A 138 -18.47 3.51 -4.99
C GLU A 138 -19.08 4.49 -5.98
N LYS A 139 -19.79 4.00 -6.99
CA LYS A 139 -20.55 4.80 -7.94
C LYS A 139 -22.02 4.37 -7.96
N ALA A 140 -22.91 5.26 -7.56
CA ALA A 140 -24.33 4.99 -7.50
C ALA A 140 -24.68 3.68 -6.75
N GLY A 141 -24.06 3.43 -5.60
CA GLY A 141 -24.27 2.24 -4.78
C GLY A 141 -23.54 0.98 -5.26
N THR A 142 -22.66 1.10 -6.26
CA THR A 142 -21.93 -0.05 -6.81
C THR A 142 -20.43 0.11 -6.53
N TYR A 143 -19.79 -0.93 -5.98
CA TYR A 143 -18.34 -1.01 -5.86
C TYR A 143 -17.69 -0.95 -7.25
N VAL A 144 -16.73 -0.03 -7.44
CA VAL A 144 -16.04 0.14 -8.72
C VAL A 144 -14.53 -0.05 -8.61
N GLY A 145 -14.00 -0.11 -7.41
CA GLY A 145 -12.58 -0.28 -7.11
C GLY A 145 -12.20 0.37 -5.79
N TYR A 146 -10.92 0.62 -5.62
CA TYR A 146 -10.41 1.34 -4.44
C TYR A 146 -9.33 2.36 -4.83
N CYS A 147 -9.09 3.32 -3.97
CA CYS A 147 -7.86 4.12 -3.93
C CYS A 147 -7.39 4.25 -2.49
N GLY A 148 -6.13 4.66 -2.28
CA GLY A 148 -5.64 4.78 -0.92
C GLY A 148 -4.16 5.09 -0.81
N ILE A 149 -3.68 5.01 0.42
CA ILE A 149 -2.28 5.08 0.79
C ILE A 149 -1.84 3.72 1.29
N LYS A 150 -0.80 3.15 0.69
CA LYS A 150 -0.32 1.80 1.05
C LYS A 150 0.20 1.72 2.49
N ARG A 151 0.96 2.75 2.93
CA ARG A 151 1.53 2.80 4.27
C ARG A 151 1.58 4.25 4.76
N THR A 152 0.75 4.59 5.73
CA THR A 152 0.68 5.95 6.32
C THR A 152 1.79 6.22 7.34
N VAL A 153 2.63 5.24 7.61
CA VAL A 153 3.74 5.31 8.55
C VAL A 153 5.09 5.51 7.87
N GLU A 154 5.13 5.44 6.54
CA GLU A 154 6.34 5.61 5.73
C GLU A 154 6.18 6.78 4.76
N LYS A 155 7.16 7.69 4.74
CA LYS A 155 7.13 8.85 3.83
C LYS A 155 8.17 8.71 2.72
N PRO A 156 7.86 9.23 1.53
CA PRO A 156 6.61 9.85 1.12
C PRO A 156 5.47 8.83 0.98
N TRP A 157 4.24 9.24 1.28
CA TRP A 157 3.07 8.36 1.21
C TRP A 157 2.80 7.89 -0.22
N GLU A 158 2.65 6.57 -0.38
CA GLU A 158 2.46 5.96 -1.70
C GLU A 158 0.98 5.78 -2.02
N ILE A 159 0.54 6.42 -3.11
CA ILE A 159 -0.83 6.29 -3.63
C ILE A 159 -1.00 4.94 -4.33
N ALA A 160 -2.11 4.28 -4.06
CA ALA A 160 -2.62 3.12 -4.79
C ALA A 160 -3.99 3.45 -5.41
N ILE A 161 -4.27 2.87 -6.56
CA ILE A 161 -5.60 2.84 -7.17
C ILE A 161 -5.75 1.60 -8.05
N GLU A 162 -6.84 0.89 -7.88
CA GLU A 162 -7.29 -0.15 -8.81
C GLU A 162 -8.79 0.00 -9.05
N LEU A 163 -9.20 -0.20 -10.29
CA LEU A 163 -10.60 -0.16 -10.72
C LEU A 163 -10.95 -1.47 -11.40
N LEU A 164 -12.15 -1.97 -11.20
CA LEU A 164 -12.67 -3.08 -11.98
C LEU A 164 -12.55 -2.76 -13.49
N PRO A 165 -12.23 -3.75 -14.35
CA PRO A 165 -11.95 -3.51 -15.78
C PRO A 165 -13.03 -2.70 -16.50
N GLN A 166 -14.30 -2.99 -16.22
CA GLN A 166 -15.45 -2.28 -16.81
C GLN A 166 -15.56 -0.82 -16.37
N TRP A 167 -14.84 -0.40 -15.34
CA TRP A 167 -14.86 0.97 -14.84
C TRP A 167 -13.58 1.76 -15.18
N THR A 168 -12.62 1.13 -15.85
CA THR A 168 -11.43 1.83 -16.34
C THR A 168 -11.78 2.78 -17.49
N ASN A 169 -10.98 3.82 -17.68
CA ASN A 169 -11.18 4.85 -18.73
C ASN A 169 -12.50 5.66 -18.63
N HIS A 170 -13.21 5.59 -17.51
CA HIS A 170 -14.42 6.39 -17.26
C HIS A 170 -14.16 7.67 -16.43
N GLY A 171 -12.89 8.08 -16.30
CA GLY A 171 -12.51 9.28 -15.56
C GLY A 171 -12.55 9.15 -14.04
N ILE A 172 -12.88 7.98 -13.49
CA ILE A 172 -13.04 7.75 -12.05
C ILE A 172 -11.76 8.10 -11.30
N GLY A 173 -10.60 7.61 -11.74
CA GLY A 173 -9.31 7.92 -11.10
C GLY A 173 -8.98 9.41 -11.09
N SER A 174 -9.35 10.13 -12.15
CA SER A 174 -9.15 11.59 -12.25
C SER A 174 -9.99 12.40 -11.27
N VAL A 175 -11.01 11.81 -10.66
CA VAL A 175 -11.86 12.42 -9.62
C VAL A 175 -11.47 11.87 -8.24
N ALA A 176 -11.35 10.55 -8.10
CA ALA A 176 -11.11 9.90 -6.82
C ALA A 176 -9.76 10.30 -6.19
N ILE A 177 -8.67 10.30 -6.98
CA ILE A 177 -7.34 10.64 -6.46
C ILE A 177 -7.26 12.08 -5.93
N PRO A 178 -7.65 13.13 -6.68
CA PRO A 178 -7.65 14.49 -6.14
C PRO A 178 -8.56 14.68 -4.93
N ALA A 179 -9.73 14.04 -4.89
CA ALA A 179 -10.64 14.11 -3.75
C ALA A 179 -10.02 13.48 -2.50
N MET A 180 -9.42 12.29 -2.64
CA MET A 180 -8.68 11.63 -1.57
C MET A 180 -7.51 12.48 -1.07
N MET A 181 -6.66 12.98 -1.99
CA MET A 181 -5.49 13.79 -1.64
C MET A 181 -5.88 15.07 -0.90
N SER A 182 -6.94 15.76 -1.35
CA SER A 182 -7.45 16.95 -0.66
C SER A 182 -7.93 16.61 0.75
N ALA A 183 -8.69 15.53 0.91
CA ALA A 183 -9.14 15.07 2.22
C ALA A 183 -7.95 14.68 3.14
N ILE A 184 -6.93 14.02 2.62
CA ILE A 184 -5.72 13.67 3.37
C ILE A 184 -5.01 14.95 3.84
N ARG A 185 -4.80 15.91 2.95
CA ARG A 185 -4.18 17.19 3.30
C ARG A 185 -4.98 17.90 4.41
N ASP A 186 -6.28 18.00 4.26
CA ASP A 186 -7.13 18.77 5.16
C ASP A 186 -7.32 18.07 6.53
N ARG A 187 -7.36 16.73 6.55
CA ARG A 187 -7.61 15.92 7.75
C ARG A 187 -6.32 15.51 8.49
N LEU A 188 -5.27 15.18 7.74
CA LEU A 188 -4.03 14.62 8.29
C LEU A 188 -2.81 15.53 8.13
N GLY A 189 -2.89 16.58 7.27
CA GLY A 189 -1.80 17.52 7.05
C GLY A 189 -0.73 17.04 6.04
N GLU A 190 -0.97 15.92 5.33
CA GLU A 190 -0.01 15.40 4.35
C GLU A 190 -0.38 15.86 2.95
N SER A 191 0.61 16.38 2.21
CA SER A 191 0.41 16.95 0.88
C SER A 191 1.36 16.44 -0.19
N GLU A 192 2.41 15.69 0.20
CA GLU A 192 3.37 15.12 -0.74
C GLU A 192 3.19 13.60 -0.84
N PHE A 193 3.13 13.11 -2.08
CA PHE A 193 2.87 11.70 -2.38
C PHE A 193 3.86 11.19 -3.41
N ARG A 194 4.14 9.89 -3.34
CA ARG A 194 4.77 9.16 -4.45
C ARG A 194 3.77 8.22 -5.11
N VAL A 195 4.04 7.89 -6.35
CA VAL A 195 3.32 6.86 -7.10
C VAL A 195 4.35 5.99 -7.80
N ARG A 196 4.24 4.68 -7.67
CA ARG A 196 5.08 3.72 -8.38
C ARG A 196 4.25 3.04 -9.45
N ILE A 197 4.72 3.05 -10.70
CA ILE A 197 3.97 2.59 -11.87
C ILE A 197 4.86 1.69 -12.71
N ASP A 198 4.36 0.50 -13.06
CA ASP A 198 5.02 -0.37 -14.04
C ASP A 198 5.18 0.35 -15.38
N PRO A 199 6.36 0.27 -16.04
CA PRO A 199 6.60 0.92 -17.33
C PRO A 199 5.58 0.54 -18.41
N GLY A 200 5.00 -0.65 -18.38
CA GLY A 200 3.94 -1.09 -19.28
C GLY A 200 2.54 -0.57 -18.94
N ASN A 201 2.33 0.01 -17.74
CA ASN A 201 1.01 0.49 -17.31
C ASN A 201 0.71 1.90 -17.83
N LEU A 202 0.41 2.00 -19.15
CA LEU A 202 0.10 3.27 -19.82
C LEU A 202 -1.11 4.00 -19.24
N ALA A 203 -2.09 3.25 -18.74
CA ALA A 203 -3.32 3.84 -18.18
C ALA A 203 -3.01 4.65 -16.92
N SER A 204 -2.23 4.08 -16.01
CA SER A 204 -1.78 4.77 -14.80
C SER A 204 -0.86 5.94 -15.12
N GLN A 205 0.10 5.78 -16.04
CA GLN A 205 0.98 6.88 -16.46
C GLN A 205 0.17 8.07 -16.97
N LYS A 206 -0.79 7.85 -17.88
CA LYS A 206 -1.67 8.91 -18.41
C LYS A 206 -2.51 9.57 -17.32
N LEU A 207 -2.99 8.78 -16.36
CA LEU A 207 -3.77 9.30 -15.23
C LEU A 207 -2.91 10.25 -14.39
N PHE A 208 -1.73 9.81 -13.95
CA PHE A 208 -0.90 10.60 -13.07
C PHE A 208 -0.22 11.78 -13.76
N ASP A 209 0.13 11.66 -15.05
CA ASP A 209 0.55 12.80 -15.88
C ASP A 209 -0.54 13.89 -15.94
N LYS A 210 -1.80 13.50 -16.18
CA LYS A 210 -2.95 14.43 -16.16
C LYS A 210 -3.16 15.09 -14.81
N LEU A 211 -2.84 14.39 -13.71
CA LEU A 211 -2.92 14.94 -12.35
C LEU A 211 -1.73 15.83 -11.99
N GLY A 212 -0.75 15.97 -12.88
CA GLY A 212 0.42 16.83 -12.69
C GLY A 212 1.54 16.16 -11.88
N ALA A 213 1.57 14.84 -11.85
CA ALA A 213 2.70 14.10 -11.28
C ALA A 213 3.95 14.31 -12.12
N VAL A 214 5.09 14.45 -11.47
CA VAL A 214 6.38 14.66 -12.12
C VAL A 214 7.29 13.45 -11.94
N PRO A 215 8.08 13.05 -12.94
CA PRO A 215 9.07 11.99 -12.83
C PRO A 215 10.01 12.23 -11.64
N ASN A 216 10.28 11.17 -10.85
CA ASN A 216 11.14 11.21 -9.68
C ASN A 216 12.12 10.03 -9.65
N GLY A 217 12.51 9.51 -10.81
CA GLY A 217 13.40 8.37 -10.96
C GLY A 217 12.69 7.03 -11.10
N ILE A 218 13.39 5.98 -10.74
CA ILE A 218 12.90 4.59 -10.73
C ILE A 218 13.20 3.94 -9.39
N SER A 219 12.49 2.90 -9.04
CA SER A 219 12.73 2.12 -7.83
C SER A 219 12.57 0.62 -8.07
N GLU A 220 13.27 -0.17 -7.28
CA GLU A 220 13.04 -1.61 -7.20
C GLU A 220 11.62 -1.90 -6.70
N PHE A 221 11.08 -3.05 -7.10
CA PHE A 221 9.70 -3.41 -6.71
C PHE A 221 9.63 -4.78 -6.05
N LEU A 222 9.86 -5.84 -6.80
CA LEU A 222 9.78 -7.22 -6.30
C LEU A 222 11.15 -7.85 -6.08
N ILE A 223 12.14 -7.43 -6.84
CA ILE A 223 13.50 -7.95 -6.81
C ILE A 223 14.39 -6.87 -6.19
N HIS A 224 15.17 -7.24 -5.18
CA HIS A 224 16.10 -6.34 -4.47
C HIS A 224 17.55 -6.85 -4.52
N ASP A 225 17.77 -8.02 -5.10
CA ASP A 225 19.09 -8.59 -5.34
C ASP A 225 19.67 -8.06 -6.65
N GLN A 226 20.85 -7.44 -6.61
CA GLN A 226 21.44 -6.77 -7.77
C GLN A 226 21.81 -7.74 -8.90
N ASP A 227 22.28 -8.94 -8.57
CA ASP A 227 22.62 -9.95 -9.58
C ASP A 227 21.35 -10.44 -10.29
N ALA A 228 20.26 -10.64 -9.53
CA ALA A 228 18.96 -11.02 -10.08
C ALA A 228 18.35 -9.90 -10.95
N LEU A 229 18.52 -8.62 -10.57
CA LEU A 229 18.09 -7.48 -11.39
C LEU A 229 18.86 -7.43 -12.71
N GLU A 230 20.20 -7.56 -12.65
CA GLU A 230 21.04 -7.54 -13.85
C GLU A 230 20.77 -8.74 -14.78
N GLN A 231 20.49 -9.91 -14.21
CA GLN A 231 20.08 -11.08 -14.98
C GLN A 231 18.72 -10.83 -15.66
N CYS A 232 17.73 -10.35 -14.93
CA CYS A 232 16.42 -10.00 -15.49
C CYS A 232 16.54 -8.99 -16.64
N GLU A 233 17.34 -7.94 -16.46
CA GLU A 233 17.63 -6.95 -17.50
C GLU A 233 18.26 -7.59 -18.74
N ALA A 234 19.25 -8.48 -18.55
CA ALA A 234 19.96 -9.13 -19.65
C ALA A 234 19.09 -10.10 -20.46
N GLU A 235 18.18 -10.81 -19.77
CA GLU A 235 17.28 -11.79 -20.39
C GLU A 235 16.15 -11.14 -21.22
N HIS A 236 15.83 -9.85 -20.99
CA HIS A 236 14.69 -9.16 -21.59
C HIS A 236 15.07 -7.97 -22.48
N LEU A 237 16.33 -7.85 -22.92
CA LEU A 237 16.79 -6.74 -23.77
C LEU A 237 15.99 -6.59 -25.07
N ASP A 238 15.45 -7.68 -25.59
CA ASP A 238 14.61 -7.70 -26.79
C ASP A 238 13.24 -7.02 -26.61
N GLN A 239 12.83 -6.76 -25.35
CA GLN A 239 11.61 -6.04 -25.03
C GLN A 239 11.77 -4.52 -25.03
N ILE A 240 12.99 -4.00 -25.26
CA ILE A 240 13.23 -2.56 -25.35
C ILE A 240 12.73 -2.06 -26.70
N ASP A 241 11.57 -1.42 -26.67
CA ASP A 241 10.92 -0.80 -27.81
C ASP A 241 10.98 0.74 -27.77
N ASP A 242 10.44 1.40 -28.78
CA ASP A 242 10.38 2.86 -28.86
C ASP A 242 9.63 3.49 -27.68
N HIS A 243 8.68 2.78 -27.08
CA HIS A 243 7.92 3.25 -25.92
C HIS A 243 8.81 3.25 -24.65
N LEU A 244 9.53 2.17 -24.38
CA LEU A 244 10.48 2.12 -23.26
C LEU A 244 11.61 3.15 -23.43
N ILE A 245 12.09 3.36 -24.66
CA ILE A 245 13.07 4.43 -24.97
C ILE A 245 12.48 5.81 -24.66
N ALA A 246 11.25 6.09 -25.03
CA ALA A 246 10.60 7.37 -24.74
C ALA A 246 10.43 7.60 -23.24
N ILE A 247 10.03 6.56 -22.48
CA ILE A 247 9.91 6.63 -21.01
C ILE A 247 11.29 6.82 -20.38
N SER A 248 12.31 6.08 -20.78
CA SER A 248 13.66 6.20 -20.25
C SER A 248 14.21 7.64 -20.38
N ASN A 249 13.97 8.27 -21.52
CA ASN A 249 14.30 9.68 -21.73
C ASN A 249 13.52 10.61 -20.78
N LYS A 250 12.21 10.35 -20.60
CA LYS A 250 11.35 11.13 -19.68
C LYS A 250 11.85 11.06 -18.24
N PHE A 251 12.35 9.89 -17.80
CA PHE A 251 12.84 9.64 -16.43
C PHE A 251 14.35 9.85 -16.29
N ASN A 252 15.07 10.12 -17.38
CA ASN A 252 16.52 10.26 -17.42
C ASN A 252 17.24 9.03 -16.84
N VAL A 253 16.86 7.84 -17.30
CA VAL A 253 17.42 6.54 -16.90
C VAL A 253 17.79 5.72 -18.13
N GLU A 254 18.63 4.70 -17.96
CA GLU A 254 18.93 3.76 -19.04
C GLU A 254 17.71 2.90 -19.38
N PRO A 255 17.36 2.67 -20.67
CA PRO A 255 16.20 1.88 -21.07
C PRO A 255 16.17 0.48 -20.44
N ARG A 256 17.33 -0.17 -20.32
CA ARG A 256 17.45 -1.52 -19.73
C ARG A 256 16.95 -1.58 -18.27
N LYS A 257 17.11 -0.51 -17.50
CA LYS A 257 16.67 -0.45 -16.11
C LYS A 257 15.15 -0.54 -15.97
N LEU A 258 14.41 -0.13 -16.99
CA LEU A 258 12.95 -0.23 -17.02
C LEU A 258 12.42 -1.68 -17.16
N LEU A 259 13.30 -2.64 -17.45
CA LEU A 259 12.96 -4.07 -17.50
C LEU A 259 12.88 -4.72 -16.11
N SER A 260 13.45 -4.07 -15.09
CA SER A 260 13.54 -4.59 -13.71
C SER A 260 13.00 -3.64 -12.66
N HIS A 261 12.77 -2.37 -13.01
CA HIS A 261 12.37 -1.31 -12.09
C HIS A 261 11.02 -0.71 -12.48
N VAL A 262 10.34 -0.14 -11.49
CA VAL A 262 9.12 0.65 -11.69
C VAL A 262 9.42 2.14 -11.72
N LEU A 263 8.61 2.89 -12.46
CA LEU A 263 8.66 4.34 -12.54
C LEU A 263 8.22 4.93 -11.20
N GLU A 264 8.95 5.91 -10.70
CA GLU A 264 8.54 6.68 -9.54
C GLU A 264 8.16 8.10 -9.94
N TYR A 265 7.00 8.54 -9.50
CA TYR A 265 6.51 9.90 -9.67
C TYR A 265 6.33 10.56 -8.30
N LYS A 266 6.57 11.88 -8.27
CA LYS A 266 6.15 12.74 -7.17
C LYS A 266 4.88 13.48 -7.55
N LEU A 267 3.91 13.53 -6.62
CA LEU A 267 2.67 14.28 -6.75
C LEU A 267 2.43 15.13 -5.50
N VAL A 268 2.05 16.39 -5.70
CA VAL A 268 1.80 17.34 -4.61
C VAL A 268 0.37 17.85 -4.68
N CYS A 269 -0.36 17.73 -3.57
CA CYS A 269 -1.69 18.31 -3.41
C CYS A 269 -1.55 19.82 -3.15
N ARG A 270 -2.03 20.62 -4.08
CA ARG A 270 -2.03 22.10 -3.98
C ARG A 270 -3.29 22.63 -3.28
#